data_1a6b26634c1bb861f5b9cf03c18bbf72
#
_entry.id   1a6b26634c1bb861f5b9cf03c18bbf72
#
_cell.length_a   1.000
_cell.length_b   1.000
_cell.length_c   1.000
_cell.angle_alpha   90.00
_cell.angle_beta   90.00
_cell.angle_gamma   90.00
#
_symmetry.space_group_name_H-M   'P 1'
#
loop_
_entity.id
_entity.type
_entity.pdbx_description
1 polymer ?
#
loop_
_entity_poly.entity_id
_entity_poly.type
_entity_poly.pdbx_seq_one_letter_code
_entity_poly.pdbx_strand_id
1 'polypeptide(L)'
;MLSLCAGAQDKVVSLYNGAAPGSEDWKQEERENNANSWQTRVVYNVARPTLTVFQPEPAKANGTAVIICPGGGFFALSIDSEGFDVARWLVTKGVTCFVLKYRLVECKTDDPTREIMARGANLGEIVAPVVKLAMADGLTAVGYVRKHAKDYGVKPDRIGIMGFSAGGTITASVVMNYSPDTRPDFAAPIYLQYDWAPKPKGVPADAPPLFILAATDDPLGLGPHSVALYRDWTAARKPAELHLFAKGGHGFGMRKQNLPTDRWIERFADWLEVQGWLKK
;
A
#
# COMPACT_ATOMS: atom_id res chain seq x y z
N MET A 1 11.17 35.33 17.41
CA MET A 1 11.30 35.04 15.96
C MET A 1 10.81 33.63 15.75
N LEU A 2 9.55 33.45 15.30
CA LEU A 2 9.04 32.16 14.88
C LEU A 2 9.61 31.87 13.49
N SER A 3 10.51 30.92 13.40
CA SER A 3 10.99 30.37 12.12
C SER A 3 9.81 29.58 11.52
N LEU A 4 9.20 30.14 10.49
CA LEU A 4 8.32 29.41 9.59
C LEU A 4 9.20 28.36 8.89
N CYS A 5 9.12 27.09 9.34
CA CYS A 5 9.56 25.98 8.53
C CYS A 5 8.72 25.97 7.27
N ALA A 6 9.28 26.47 6.17
CA ALA A 6 8.73 26.22 4.85
C ALA A 6 8.65 24.69 4.69
N GLY A 7 7.46 24.13 4.66
CA GLY A 7 7.26 22.71 4.40
C GLY A 7 7.92 22.39 3.06
N ALA A 8 8.91 21.52 3.06
CA ALA A 8 9.48 20.99 1.84
C ALA A 8 8.33 20.37 1.04
N GLN A 9 8.16 20.86 -0.19
CA GLN A 9 7.16 20.31 -1.10
C GLN A 9 7.49 18.83 -1.32
N ASP A 10 6.53 17.94 -1.07
CA ASP A 10 6.73 16.50 -1.21
C ASP A 10 7.25 16.19 -2.62
N LYS A 11 8.39 15.51 -2.71
CA LYS A 11 9.00 15.16 -3.99
C LYS A 11 8.15 14.08 -4.66
N VAL A 12 7.63 14.36 -5.85
CA VAL A 12 6.91 13.37 -6.68
C VAL A 12 7.83 12.87 -7.78
N VAL A 13 7.88 11.54 -7.94
CA VAL A 13 8.72 10.86 -8.93
C VAL A 13 7.85 10.03 -9.84
N SER A 14 8.03 10.16 -11.16
CA SER A 14 7.41 9.26 -12.13
C SER A 14 8.01 7.86 -12.03
N LEU A 15 7.17 6.83 -11.96
CA LEU A 15 7.63 5.46 -11.83
C LEU A 15 8.21 4.90 -13.14
N TYR A 16 7.74 5.41 -14.27
CA TYR A 16 8.18 5.02 -15.61
C TYR A 16 8.67 6.23 -16.42
N ASN A 17 9.61 6.00 -17.34
CA ASN A 17 10.00 6.98 -18.33
C ASN A 17 8.99 6.97 -19.48
N GLY A 18 7.92 7.77 -19.38
CA GLY A 18 6.83 7.81 -20.35
C GLY A 18 5.60 7.04 -19.90
N ALA A 19 4.88 6.42 -20.86
CA ALA A 19 3.71 5.62 -20.56
C ALA A 19 4.10 4.32 -19.85
N ALA A 20 3.25 3.89 -18.90
CA ALA A 20 3.49 2.62 -18.20
C ALA A 20 3.17 1.43 -19.13
N PRO A 21 3.98 0.35 -19.14
CA PRO A 21 3.75 -0.81 -20.01
C PRO A 21 2.37 -1.43 -19.83
N GLY A 22 1.67 -1.66 -20.95
CA GLY A 22 0.31 -2.22 -20.99
C GLY A 22 -0.82 -1.19 -20.76
N SER A 23 -0.49 0.10 -20.75
CA SER A 23 -1.45 1.21 -20.67
C SER A 23 -1.00 2.41 -21.52
N GLU A 24 -0.26 2.15 -22.59
CA GLU A 24 0.31 3.17 -23.48
C GLU A 24 -0.77 4.06 -24.10
N ASP A 25 -1.91 3.48 -24.41
CA ASP A 25 -3.05 4.18 -25.05
C ASP A 25 -4.04 4.79 -24.05
N TRP A 26 -3.75 4.69 -22.74
CA TRP A 26 -4.65 5.26 -21.74
C TRP A 26 -4.61 6.79 -21.77
N LYS A 27 -5.80 7.39 -21.89
CA LYS A 27 -5.98 8.85 -22.02
C LYS A 27 -6.67 9.47 -20.82
N GLN A 28 -7.04 8.66 -19.83
CA GLN A 28 -7.68 9.15 -18.61
C GLN A 28 -6.75 10.11 -17.88
N GLU A 29 -7.32 11.23 -17.43
CA GLU A 29 -6.62 12.23 -16.66
C GLU A 29 -6.85 12.01 -15.18
N GLU A 30 -5.77 12.03 -14.40
CA GLU A 30 -5.83 11.93 -12.95
C GLU A 30 -6.65 13.09 -12.37
N ARG A 31 -7.55 12.77 -11.45
CA ARG A 31 -8.44 13.70 -10.75
C ARG A 31 -8.50 13.40 -9.27
N GLU A 32 -9.00 14.36 -8.51
CA GLU A 32 -9.28 14.24 -7.09
C GLU A 32 -10.75 14.50 -6.79
N ASN A 33 -11.26 13.83 -5.76
CA ASN A 33 -12.60 14.07 -5.23
C ASN A 33 -12.55 14.09 -3.69
N ASN A 34 -13.05 15.19 -3.10
CA ASN A 34 -13.14 15.40 -1.65
C ASN A 34 -14.58 15.25 -1.12
N ALA A 35 -15.56 15.19 -2.02
CA ALA A 35 -16.99 15.14 -1.71
C ALA A 35 -17.56 13.77 -2.11
N ASN A 36 -17.24 12.70 -1.36
CA ASN A 36 -17.63 11.33 -1.66
C ASN A 36 -18.16 10.62 -0.40
N SER A 37 -18.75 9.43 -0.61
CA SER A 37 -19.35 8.64 0.48
C SER A 37 -18.33 8.12 1.51
N TRP A 38 -17.04 8.06 1.16
CA TRP A 38 -15.99 7.62 2.08
C TRP A 38 -15.47 8.73 2.99
N GLN A 39 -15.90 9.99 2.78
CA GLN A 39 -15.51 11.15 3.59
C GLN A 39 -13.98 11.30 3.71
N THR A 40 -13.27 11.05 2.61
CA THR A 40 -11.81 11.19 2.51
C THR A 40 -11.44 11.69 1.13
N ARG A 41 -10.29 12.35 1.01
CA ARG A 41 -9.78 12.72 -0.31
C ARG A 41 -9.38 11.45 -1.06
N VAL A 42 -9.90 11.30 -2.27
CA VAL A 42 -9.53 10.21 -3.17
C VAL A 42 -8.91 10.76 -4.44
N VAL A 43 -7.89 10.06 -4.95
CA VAL A 43 -7.32 10.26 -6.28
C VAL A 43 -7.86 9.14 -7.18
N TYR A 44 -8.25 9.46 -8.40
CA TYR A 44 -8.77 8.49 -9.36
C TYR A 44 -8.27 8.74 -10.79
N ASN A 45 -8.56 7.82 -11.71
CA ASN A 45 -8.09 7.88 -13.10
C ASN A 45 -6.56 7.94 -13.23
N VAL A 46 -5.82 7.25 -12.37
CA VAL A 46 -4.37 7.16 -12.47
C VAL A 46 -3.99 6.28 -13.67
N ALA A 47 -3.40 6.89 -14.70
CA ALA A 47 -2.81 6.22 -15.86
C ALA A 47 -1.28 6.21 -15.82
N ARG A 48 -0.69 7.15 -15.10
CA ARG A 48 0.76 7.35 -14.97
C ARG A 48 1.19 7.19 -13.51
N PRO A 49 1.69 6.02 -13.12
CA PRO A 49 2.12 5.76 -11.74
C PRO A 49 3.22 6.70 -11.27
N THR A 50 3.08 7.16 -10.02
CA THR A 50 4.05 8.04 -9.36
C THR A 50 4.31 7.60 -7.93
N LEU A 51 5.46 8.00 -7.38
CA LEU A 51 5.82 7.88 -5.98
C LEU A 51 5.90 9.27 -5.36
N THR A 52 5.11 9.54 -4.32
CA THR A 52 5.29 10.71 -3.46
C THR A 52 6.20 10.32 -2.30
N VAL A 53 7.30 11.05 -2.14
CA VAL A 53 8.39 10.71 -1.21
C VAL A 53 8.28 11.50 0.07
N PHE A 54 8.29 10.81 1.21
CA PHE A 54 8.33 11.37 2.55
C PHE A 54 9.62 10.92 3.24
N GLN A 55 10.48 11.84 3.61
CA GLN A 55 11.76 11.53 4.24
C GLN A 55 11.81 12.02 5.69
N PRO A 56 12.38 11.24 6.61
CA PRO A 56 12.69 11.71 7.94
C PRO A 56 13.84 12.72 7.90
N GLU A 57 13.97 13.52 8.96
CA GLU A 57 15.18 14.30 9.17
C GLU A 57 16.41 13.37 9.09
N PRO A 58 17.50 13.75 8.42
CA PRO A 58 18.66 12.89 8.22
C PRO A 58 19.21 12.27 9.52
N ALA A 59 19.18 13.03 10.62
CA ALA A 59 19.62 12.55 11.91
C ALA A 59 18.74 11.43 12.52
N LYS A 60 17.48 11.34 12.09
CA LYS A 60 16.50 10.34 12.55
C LYS A 60 16.41 9.14 11.62
N ALA A 61 16.87 9.25 10.38
CA ALA A 61 16.78 8.19 9.39
C ALA A 61 17.48 6.91 9.86
N ASN A 62 16.78 5.77 9.73
CA ASN A 62 17.29 4.45 10.12
C ASN A 62 17.67 3.56 8.93
N GLY A 63 17.50 4.06 7.72
CA GLY A 63 17.81 3.35 6.48
C GLY A 63 16.70 2.41 6.00
N THR A 64 15.59 2.33 6.69
CA THR A 64 14.42 1.53 6.26
C THR A 64 13.51 2.36 5.36
N ALA A 65 12.95 1.72 4.33
CA ALA A 65 11.93 2.30 3.48
C ALA A 65 10.64 1.48 3.47
N VAL A 66 9.51 2.15 3.29
CA VAL A 66 8.20 1.52 3.07
C VAL A 66 7.52 2.14 1.86
N ILE A 67 7.16 1.29 0.88
CA ILE A 67 6.27 1.66 -0.21
C ILE A 67 4.84 1.46 0.29
N ILE A 68 3.99 2.47 0.16
CA ILE A 68 2.61 2.47 0.67
C ILE A 68 1.65 2.50 -0.50
N CYS A 69 0.79 1.49 -0.60
CA CYS A 69 -0.23 1.34 -1.62
C CYS A 69 -1.61 1.61 -0.99
N PRO A 70 -2.23 2.79 -1.20
CA PRO A 70 -3.54 3.09 -0.66
C PRO A 70 -4.63 2.16 -1.21
N GLY A 71 -5.74 1.99 -0.49
CA GLY A 71 -6.92 1.28 -0.95
C GLY A 71 -7.83 2.15 -1.81
N GLY A 72 -8.89 1.52 -2.32
CA GLY A 72 -9.92 2.21 -3.11
C GLY A 72 -10.47 1.35 -4.25
N GLY A 73 -10.51 0.03 -4.07
CA GLY A 73 -11.19 -0.91 -4.98
C GLY A 73 -10.64 -0.93 -6.41
N PHE A 74 -9.42 -0.49 -6.65
CA PHE A 74 -8.80 -0.27 -7.98
C PHE A 74 -9.48 0.79 -8.85
N PHE A 75 -10.39 1.59 -8.30
CA PHE A 75 -11.03 2.73 -8.97
C PHE A 75 -10.53 4.06 -8.41
N ALA A 76 -10.10 4.07 -7.16
CA ALA A 76 -9.59 5.26 -6.48
C ALA A 76 -8.44 4.89 -5.52
N LEU A 77 -7.82 5.92 -4.97
CA LEU A 77 -6.82 5.82 -3.90
C LEU A 77 -7.29 6.68 -2.72
N SER A 78 -7.51 6.09 -1.56
CA SER A 78 -7.74 6.80 -0.29
C SER A 78 -6.45 7.46 0.17
N ILE A 79 -6.03 8.49 -0.57
CA ILE A 79 -4.65 8.99 -0.61
C ILE A 79 -4.16 9.55 0.73
N ASP A 80 -5.04 10.14 1.53
CA ASP A 80 -4.66 10.69 2.84
C ASP A 80 -4.63 9.60 3.91
N SER A 81 -5.78 9.01 4.28
CA SER A 81 -5.90 8.12 5.42
C SER A 81 -5.15 6.78 5.27
N GLU A 82 -4.91 6.33 4.05
CA GLU A 82 -4.21 5.07 3.74
C GLU A 82 -2.89 5.29 2.97
N GLY A 83 -2.48 6.55 2.84
CA GLY A 83 -1.24 6.94 2.16
C GLY A 83 -0.44 7.95 2.95
N PHE A 84 -0.78 9.23 2.81
CA PHE A 84 0.04 10.34 3.33
C PHE A 84 0.10 10.38 4.87
N ASP A 85 -0.99 10.09 5.57
CA ASP A 85 -1.00 10.09 7.04
C ASP A 85 -0.19 8.93 7.61
N VAL A 86 -0.23 7.77 6.94
CA VAL A 86 0.64 6.62 7.26
C VAL A 86 2.10 6.99 7.06
N ALA A 87 2.43 7.60 5.91
CA ALA A 87 3.79 8.05 5.59
C ALA A 87 4.31 9.05 6.61
N ARG A 88 3.53 10.10 6.92
CA ARG A 88 3.88 11.12 7.93
C ARG A 88 4.14 10.49 9.29
N TRP A 89 3.33 9.52 9.69
CA TRP A 89 3.53 8.83 10.97
C TRP A 89 4.81 7.99 10.97
N LEU A 90 5.08 7.19 9.93
CA LEU A 90 6.28 6.36 9.82
C LEU A 90 7.56 7.19 9.73
N VAL A 91 7.52 8.36 9.10
CA VAL A 91 8.63 9.34 9.09
C VAL A 91 9.04 9.74 10.50
N THR A 92 8.09 9.85 11.45
CA THR A 92 8.43 10.12 12.88
C THR A 92 9.25 8.99 13.53
N LYS A 93 9.18 7.78 12.94
CA LYS A 93 9.95 6.60 13.36
C LYS A 93 11.27 6.42 12.60
N GLY A 94 11.64 7.39 11.77
CA GLY A 94 12.89 7.36 10.99
C GLY A 94 12.82 6.56 9.71
N VAL A 95 11.63 6.19 9.25
CA VAL A 95 11.39 5.41 8.02
C VAL A 95 11.14 6.34 6.84
N THR A 96 11.83 6.12 5.73
CA THR A 96 11.53 6.80 4.46
C THR A 96 10.31 6.14 3.80
N CYS A 97 9.33 6.93 3.37
CA CYS A 97 8.10 6.40 2.80
C CYS A 97 7.89 6.87 1.36
N PHE A 98 7.32 5.99 0.55
CA PHE A 98 6.99 6.22 -0.85
C PHE A 98 5.53 5.86 -1.07
N VAL A 99 4.66 6.84 -1.18
CA VAL A 99 3.23 6.60 -1.46
C VAL A 99 3.04 6.40 -2.95
N LEU A 100 2.61 5.20 -3.33
CA LEU A 100 2.42 4.81 -4.72
C LEU A 100 1.01 5.15 -5.20
N LYS A 101 0.92 5.99 -6.22
CA LYS A 101 -0.26 6.09 -7.06
C LYS A 101 -0.10 5.07 -8.20
N TYR A 102 -0.77 3.93 -8.07
CA TYR A 102 -0.77 2.85 -9.05
C TYR A 102 -1.93 2.99 -10.03
N ARG A 103 -1.86 2.30 -11.17
CA ARG A 103 -2.90 2.34 -12.22
C ARG A 103 -4.26 1.88 -11.73
N LEU A 104 -5.29 2.58 -12.19
CA LEU A 104 -6.68 2.40 -11.79
C LEU A 104 -7.58 2.19 -12.99
N VAL A 105 -8.72 1.53 -12.75
CA VAL A 105 -9.84 1.50 -13.71
C VAL A 105 -10.28 2.93 -13.97
N GLU A 106 -10.60 3.25 -15.23
CA GLU A 106 -11.14 4.56 -15.59
C GLU A 106 -12.55 4.75 -15.01
N CYS A 107 -12.74 5.80 -14.24
CA CYS A 107 -14.03 6.28 -13.79
C CYS A 107 -14.61 7.24 -14.82
N LYS A 108 -15.88 7.06 -15.13
CA LYS A 108 -16.61 7.90 -16.10
C LYS A 108 -17.31 9.09 -15.45
N THR A 109 -17.46 9.07 -14.13
CA THR A 109 -18.07 10.14 -13.35
C THR A 109 -17.07 10.80 -12.42
N ASP A 110 -17.46 11.90 -11.79
CA ASP A 110 -16.62 12.59 -10.79
C ASP A 110 -16.72 11.96 -9.38
N ASP A 111 -17.51 10.88 -9.21
CA ASP A 111 -17.64 10.15 -7.96
C ASP A 111 -17.23 8.67 -8.12
N PRO A 112 -15.93 8.35 -8.00
CA PRO A 112 -15.43 6.99 -8.12
C PRO A 112 -15.99 6.06 -7.04
N THR A 113 -16.36 6.58 -5.86
CA THR A 113 -16.91 5.76 -4.78
C THR A 113 -18.30 5.24 -5.11
N ARG A 114 -19.12 6.05 -5.75
CA ARG A 114 -20.44 5.64 -6.26
C ARG A 114 -20.30 4.66 -7.42
N GLU A 115 -19.36 4.87 -8.33
CA GLU A 115 -19.11 3.92 -9.43
C GLU A 115 -18.74 2.54 -8.93
N ILE A 116 -17.84 2.43 -7.95
CA ILE A 116 -17.47 1.14 -7.33
C ILE A 116 -18.70 0.45 -6.75
N MET A 117 -19.50 1.16 -5.96
CA MET A 117 -20.71 0.60 -5.34
C MET A 117 -21.72 0.09 -6.37
N ALA A 118 -21.83 0.75 -7.52
CA ALA A 118 -22.73 0.35 -8.60
C ALA A 118 -22.28 -0.93 -9.33
N ARG A 119 -21.02 -1.37 -9.21
CA ARG A 119 -20.48 -2.57 -9.88
C ARG A 119 -20.90 -3.87 -9.19
N GLY A 120 -21.20 -3.85 -7.89
CA GLY A 120 -21.71 -5.00 -7.16
C GLY A 120 -20.84 -6.25 -7.31
N ALA A 121 -21.46 -7.41 -7.58
CA ALA A 121 -20.80 -8.70 -7.71
C ALA A 121 -19.80 -8.79 -8.89
N ASN A 122 -19.91 -7.94 -9.91
CA ASN A 122 -19.03 -7.96 -11.08
C ASN A 122 -17.70 -7.20 -10.86
N LEU A 123 -17.51 -6.63 -9.68
CA LEU A 123 -16.32 -5.82 -9.40
C LEU A 123 -15.02 -6.59 -9.66
N GLY A 124 -14.95 -7.87 -9.23
CA GLY A 124 -13.76 -8.70 -9.39
C GLY A 124 -13.34 -8.90 -10.85
N GLU A 125 -14.30 -9.13 -11.74
CA GLU A 125 -14.03 -9.28 -13.19
C GLU A 125 -13.55 -7.98 -13.83
N ILE A 126 -14.16 -6.85 -13.45
CA ILE A 126 -13.80 -5.53 -13.96
C ILE A 126 -12.39 -5.14 -13.58
N VAL A 127 -11.97 -5.40 -12.33
CA VAL A 127 -10.66 -5.01 -11.85
C VAL A 127 -9.55 -5.99 -12.21
N ALA A 128 -9.86 -7.25 -12.56
CA ALA A 128 -8.87 -8.29 -12.81
C ALA A 128 -7.74 -7.90 -13.79
N PRO A 129 -7.99 -7.20 -14.91
CA PRO A 129 -6.92 -6.72 -15.78
C PRO A 129 -6.04 -5.68 -15.09
N VAL A 130 -6.65 -4.75 -14.34
CA VAL A 130 -5.93 -3.65 -13.67
C VAL A 130 -5.14 -4.15 -12.47
N VAL A 131 -5.60 -5.19 -11.76
CA VAL A 131 -4.82 -5.83 -10.67
C VAL A 131 -3.43 -6.25 -11.16
N LYS A 132 -3.30 -6.82 -12.36
CA LYS A 132 -2.02 -7.22 -12.94
C LYS A 132 -1.12 -6.02 -13.23
N LEU A 133 -1.70 -4.93 -13.75
CA LEU A 133 -0.98 -3.69 -14.02
C LEU A 133 -0.51 -3.02 -12.72
N ALA A 134 -1.39 -2.92 -11.73
CA ALA A 134 -1.09 -2.36 -10.43
C ALA A 134 -0.05 -3.20 -9.65
N MET A 135 -0.08 -4.54 -9.79
CA MET A 135 0.98 -5.42 -9.28
C MET A 135 2.33 -5.08 -9.93
N ALA A 136 2.35 -4.89 -11.26
CA ALA A 136 3.58 -4.50 -11.97
C ALA A 136 4.10 -3.14 -11.50
N ASP A 137 3.21 -2.19 -11.19
CA ASP A 137 3.58 -0.90 -10.60
C ASP A 137 4.20 -1.09 -9.21
N GLY A 138 3.63 -1.96 -8.37
CA GLY A 138 4.18 -2.31 -7.06
C GLY A 138 5.58 -2.94 -7.14
N LEU A 139 5.77 -3.90 -8.06
CA LEU A 139 7.09 -4.53 -8.31
C LEU A 139 8.10 -3.48 -8.80
N THR A 140 7.70 -2.63 -9.75
CA THR A 140 8.56 -1.56 -10.27
C THR A 140 8.92 -0.55 -9.17
N ALA A 141 7.98 -0.23 -8.27
CA ALA A 141 8.23 0.65 -7.14
C ALA A 141 9.30 0.09 -6.20
N VAL A 142 9.23 -1.21 -5.86
CA VAL A 142 10.28 -1.87 -5.05
C VAL A 142 11.63 -1.80 -5.75
N GLY A 143 11.68 -2.15 -7.03
CA GLY A 143 12.91 -2.09 -7.83
C GLY A 143 13.47 -0.66 -7.94
N TYR A 144 12.60 0.34 -8.14
CA TYR A 144 12.98 1.74 -8.19
C TYR A 144 13.62 2.19 -6.87
N VAL A 145 12.97 1.94 -5.74
CA VAL A 145 13.49 2.33 -4.42
C VAL A 145 14.83 1.63 -4.14
N ARG A 146 14.97 0.36 -4.49
CA ARG A 146 16.23 -0.40 -4.32
C ARG A 146 17.36 0.18 -5.17
N LYS A 147 17.08 0.47 -6.43
CA LYS A 147 18.06 1.06 -7.36
C LYS A 147 18.53 2.45 -6.90
N HIS A 148 17.62 3.23 -6.33
CA HIS A 148 17.87 4.61 -5.88
C HIS A 148 18.05 4.73 -4.36
N ALA A 149 18.29 3.63 -3.65
CA ALA A 149 18.34 3.58 -2.19
C ALA A 149 19.30 4.62 -1.59
N LYS A 150 20.47 4.77 -2.19
CA LYS A 150 21.48 5.76 -1.75
C LYS A 150 20.97 7.20 -1.85
N ASP A 151 20.18 7.54 -2.87
CA ASP A 151 19.68 8.90 -3.10
C ASP A 151 18.67 9.32 -2.02
N TYR A 152 18.07 8.35 -1.33
CA TYR A 152 17.07 8.54 -0.27
C TYR A 152 17.57 8.17 1.13
N GLY A 153 18.86 7.85 1.29
CA GLY A 153 19.41 7.42 2.58
C GLY A 153 18.85 6.07 3.05
N VAL A 154 18.44 5.21 2.12
CA VAL A 154 17.86 3.89 2.36
C VAL A 154 18.92 2.80 2.19
N LYS A 155 18.85 1.75 2.99
CA LYS A 155 19.63 0.52 2.82
C LYS A 155 18.88 -0.41 1.84
N PRO A 156 19.54 -0.93 0.78
CA PRO A 156 18.84 -1.68 -0.28
C PRO A 156 18.25 -3.01 0.17
N ASP A 157 18.61 -3.48 1.35
CA ASP A 157 18.13 -4.69 2.03
C ASP A 157 17.09 -4.40 3.14
N ARG A 158 16.53 -3.16 3.17
CA ARG A 158 15.53 -2.72 4.17
C ARG A 158 14.33 -2.02 3.51
N ILE A 159 13.77 -2.62 2.48
CA ILE A 159 12.68 -2.06 1.69
C ILE A 159 11.43 -2.92 1.88
N GLY A 160 10.43 -2.37 2.56
CA GLY A 160 9.13 -3.00 2.72
C GLY A 160 8.07 -2.47 1.77
N ILE A 161 6.99 -3.23 1.62
CA ILE A 161 5.76 -2.80 0.94
C ILE A 161 4.57 -2.99 1.87
N MET A 162 3.71 -1.99 1.93
CA MET A 162 2.48 -1.97 2.72
C MET A 162 1.32 -1.58 1.82
N GLY A 163 0.13 -2.10 2.08
CA GLY A 163 -1.03 -1.63 1.35
C GLY A 163 -2.34 -1.99 2.02
N PHE A 164 -3.38 -1.25 1.66
CA PHE A 164 -4.69 -1.25 2.28
C PHE A 164 -5.75 -1.71 1.28
N SER A 165 -6.63 -2.64 1.63
CA SER A 165 -7.72 -3.09 0.75
C SER A 165 -7.19 -3.53 -0.63
N ALA A 166 -7.53 -2.82 -1.72
CA ALA A 166 -6.95 -3.03 -3.04
C ALA A 166 -5.41 -2.92 -3.03
N GLY A 167 -4.84 -1.95 -2.29
CA GLY A 167 -3.39 -1.85 -2.08
C GLY A 167 -2.83 -3.03 -1.29
N GLY A 168 -3.60 -3.60 -0.37
CA GLY A 168 -3.27 -4.86 0.32
C GLY A 168 -3.22 -6.04 -0.64
N THR A 169 -4.13 -6.08 -1.62
CA THR A 169 -4.10 -7.06 -2.72
C THR A 169 -2.83 -6.90 -3.56
N ILE A 170 -2.42 -5.66 -3.87
CA ILE A 170 -1.14 -5.39 -4.57
C ILE A 170 0.03 -5.91 -3.71
N THR A 171 0.05 -5.60 -2.42
CA THR A 171 1.09 -6.04 -1.49
C THR A 171 1.22 -7.57 -1.50
N ALA A 172 0.10 -8.30 -1.37
CA ALA A 172 0.09 -9.75 -1.46
C ALA A 172 0.55 -10.26 -2.85
N SER A 173 0.14 -9.57 -3.92
CA SER A 173 0.55 -9.91 -5.29
C SER A 173 2.07 -9.76 -5.47
N VAL A 174 2.65 -8.68 -4.98
CA VAL A 174 4.09 -8.40 -5.04
C VAL A 174 4.89 -9.48 -4.30
N VAL A 175 4.50 -9.85 -3.06
CA VAL A 175 5.23 -10.87 -2.28
C VAL A 175 5.08 -12.30 -2.80
N MET A 176 4.28 -12.50 -3.83
CA MET A 176 4.12 -13.79 -4.51
C MET A 176 4.73 -13.82 -5.92
N ASN A 177 5.08 -12.67 -6.52
CA ASN A 177 5.44 -12.57 -7.93
C ASN A 177 6.74 -11.78 -8.19
N TYR A 178 7.59 -11.57 -7.20
CA TYR A 178 8.81 -10.79 -7.35
C TYR A 178 9.93 -11.53 -8.10
N SER A 179 10.87 -10.75 -8.60
CA SER A 179 12.23 -11.16 -8.97
C SER A 179 13.21 -10.71 -7.86
N PRO A 180 14.49 -11.15 -7.88
CA PRO A 180 15.47 -10.72 -6.88
C PRO A 180 15.54 -9.19 -6.70
N ASP A 181 15.48 -8.43 -7.78
CA ASP A 181 15.57 -6.96 -7.74
C ASP A 181 14.28 -6.29 -7.21
N THR A 182 13.14 -6.96 -7.32
CA THR A 182 11.82 -6.44 -6.92
C THR A 182 11.26 -7.11 -5.66
N ARG A 183 12.05 -7.97 -4.99
CA ARG A 183 11.66 -8.65 -3.75
C ARG A 183 11.63 -7.65 -2.60
N PRO A 184 10.50 -7.43 -1.92
CA PRO A 184 10.48 -6.65 -0.70
C PRO A 184 11.12 -7.44 0.45
N ASP A 185 11.74 -6.73 1.41
CA ASP A 185 12.39 -7.36 2.55
C ASP A 185 11.42 -7.69 3.69
N PHE A 186 10.26 -7.00 3.69
CA PHE A 186 9.10 -7.28 4.53
C PHE A 186 7.83 -6.75 3.86
N ALA A 187 6.64 -7.20 4.32
CA ALA A 187 5.40 -6.67 3.80
C ALA A 187 4.27 -6.59 4.83
N ALA A 188 3.34 -5.65 4.60
CA ALA A 188 2.19 -5.44 5.47
C ALA A 188 0.88 -5.29 4.67
N PRO A 189 0.23 -6.40 4.27
CA PRO A 189 -1.10 -6.37 3.67
C PRO A 189 -2.18 -6.14 4.75
N ILE A 190 -2.93 -5.05 4.63
CA ILE A 190 -3.96 -4.61 5.57
C ILE A 190 -5.34 -4.79 4.93
N TYR A 191 -6.24 -5.51 5.59
CA TYR A 191 -7.63 -5.85 5.17
C TYR A 191 -7.79 -6.09 3.67
N LEU A 192 -6.94 -6.97 3.12
CA LEU A 192 -6.80 -7.24 1.68
C LEU A 192 -7.91 -8.14 1.13
N GLN A 193 -8.17 -8.05 -0.17
CA GLN A 193 -8.91 -9.06 -0.94
C GLN A 193 -7.92 -10.06 -1.55
N TYR A 194 -7.66 -11.16 -0.83
CA TYR A 194 -6.61 -12.13 -1.17
C TYR A 194 -6.89 -12.92 -2.45
N ASP A 195 -8.16 -13.18 -2.76
CA ASP A 195 -8.51 -13.99 -3.94
C ASP A 195 -8.27 -13.26 -5.27
N TRP A 196 -8.16 -11.93 -5.24
CA TRP A 196 -7.81 -11.16 -6.43
C TRP A 196 -6.29 -11.11 -6.68
N ALA A 197 -5.47 -11.47 -5.70
CA ALA A 197 -4.02 -11.48 -5.87
C ALA A 197 -3.60 -12.65 -6.79
N PRO A 198 -2.81 -12.41 -7.85
CA PRO A 198 -2.21 -13.49 -8.63
C PRO A 198 -1.35 -14.42 -7.77
N LYS A 199 -1.62 -15.74 -7.85
CA LYS A 199 -0.96 -16.76 -7.03
C LYS A 199 -0.40 -17.86 -7.96
N PRO A 200 0.79 -17.68 -8.54
CA PRO A 200 1.25 -18.59 -9.61
C PRO A 200 1.57 -19.99 -9.12
N LYS A 201 2.26 -20.18 -7.98
CA LYS A 201 2.77 -21.49 -7.53
C LYS A 201 2.83 -21.65 -6.01
N GLY A 202 2.03 -20.88 -5.27
CA GLY A 202 2.10 -20.86 -3.82
C GLY A 202 3.12 -19.85 -3.28
N VAL A 203 3.43 -19.95 -1.97
CA VAL A 203 4.34 -19.02 -1.28
C VAL A 203 5.78 -19.29 -1.71
N PRO A 204 6.54 -18.28 -2.17
CA PRO A 204 7.93 -18.44 -2.59
C PRO A 204 8.84 -18.98 -1.48
N ALA A 205 9.89 -19.72 -1.88
CA ALA A 205 10.83 -20.32 -0.91
C ALA A 205 11.60 -19.28 -0.08
N ASP A 206 11.79 -18.07 -0.58
CA ASP A 206 12.45 -16.95 0.08
C ASP A 206 11.48 -15.80 0.39
N ALA A 207 10.17 -16.11 0.54
CA ALA A 207 9.13 -15.13 0.84
C ALA A 207 9.46 -14.31 2.09
N PRO A 208 9.19 -12.98 2.08
CA PRO A 208 9.51 -12.10 3.18
C PRO A 208 8.58 -12.30 4.39
N PRO A 209 8.95 -11.85 5.60
CA PRO A 209 8.05 -11.81 6.74
C PRO A 209 6.86 -10.88 6.49
N LEU A 210 5.68 -11.24 7.04
CA LEU A 210 4.44 -10.48 6.91
C LEU A 210 3.94 -9.97 8.25
N PHE A 211 3.42 -8.73 8.23
CA PHE A 211 2.51 -8.17 9.22
C PHE A 211 1.12 -8.05 8.58
N ILE A 212 0.15 -8.80 9.05
CA ILE A 212 -1.19 -8.88 8.47
C ILE A 212 -2.19 -8.30 9.47
N LEU A 213 -3.15 -7.51 8.99
CA LEU A 213 -4.13 -6.87 9.87
C LEU A 213 -5.48 -6.71 9.20
N ALA A 214 -6.56 -6.99 9.95
CA ALA A 214 -7.95 -6.80 9.52
C ALA A 214 -8.89 -6.64 10.71
N ALA A 215 -10.19 -6.40 10.42
CA ALA A 215 -11.27 -6.47 11.40
C ALA A 215 -12.26 -7.58 11.04
N THR A 216 -12.82 -8.25 12.07
CA THR A 216 -13.79 -9.34 11.89
C THR A 216 -15.14 -8.81 11.40
N ASP A 217 -15.50 -7.59 11.83
CA ASP A 217 -16.76 -6.92 11.46
C ASP A 217 -16.67 -6.13 10.13
N ASP A 218 -15.66 -6.41 9.33
CA ASP A 218 -15.53 -5.83 7.99
C ASP A 218 -16.75 -6.17 7.12
N PRO A 219 -17.56 -5.18 6.70
CA PRO A 219 -18.77 -5.41 5.94
C PRO A 219 -18.52 -5.98 4.54
N LEU A 220 -17.30 -5.92 4.03
CA LEU A 220 -16.88 -6.55 2.78
C LEU A 220 -16.45 -8.00 2.97
N GLY A 221 -16.44 -8.51 4.22
CA GLY A 221 -16.08 -9.88 4.53
C GLY A 221 -14.59 -10.21 4.33
N LEU A 222 -13.68 -9.24 4.43
CA LEU A 222 -12.26 -9.44 4.11
C LEU A 222 -11.42 -9.99 5.26
N GLY A 223 -11.95 -10.08 6.48
CA GLY A 223 -11.27 -10.74 7.60
C GLY A 223 -10.77 -12.15 7.27
N PRO A 224 -11.61 -13.06 6.72
CA PRO A 224 -11.21 -14.40 6.29
C PRO A 224 -10.07 -14.42 5.25
N HIS A 225 -9.96 -13.43 4.36
CA HIS A 225 -8.86 -13.32 3.39
C HIS A 225 -7.51 -13.08 4.06
N SER A 226 -7.49 -12.26 5.12
CA SER A 226 -6.28 -12.04 5.94
C SER A 226 -5.86 -13.32 6.68
N VAL A 227 -6.83 -14.08 7.21
CA VAL A 227 -6.59 -15.39 7.84
C VAL A 227 -6.07 -16.40 6.83
N ALA A 228 -6.62 -16.44 5.61
CA ALA A 228 -6.17 -17.33 4.54
C ALA A 228 -4.71 -17.04 4.14
N LEU A 229 -4.34 -15.78 3.96
CA LEU A 229 -2.95 -15.41 3.68
C LEU A 229 -2.01 -15.83 4.82
N TYR A 230 -2.38 -15.57 6.07
CA TYR A 230 -1.59 -15.99 7.24
C TYR A 230 -1.38 -17.51 7.26
N ARG A 231 -2.45 -18.27 7.03
CA ARG A 231 -2.39 -19.74 6.98
C ARG A 231 -1.44 -20.22 5.87
N ASP A 232 -1.53 -19.66 4.68
CA ASP A 232 -0.69 -20.05 3.54
C ASP A 232 0.79 -19.75 3.83
N TRP A 233 1.09 -18.60 4.47
CA TRP A 233 2.45 -18.22 4.86
C TRP A 233 3.03 -19.16 5.91
N THR A 234 2.30 -19.43 6.97
CA THR A 234 2.73 -20.32 8.07
C THR A 234 2.84 -21.78 7.63
N ALA A 235 1.95 -22.25 6.73
CA ALA A 235 2.07 -23.57 6.12
C ALA A 235 3.35 -23.71 5.29
N ALA A 236 3.80 -22.63 4.64
CA ALA A 236 5.08 -22.54 3.95
C ALA A 236 6.28 -22.31 4.91
N ARG A 237 6.06 -22.31 6.22
CA ARG A 237 7.07 -22.03 7.26
C ARG A 237 7.74 -20.66 7.11
N LYS A 238 6.97 -19.65 6.67
CA LYS A 238 7.44 -18.27 6.58
C LYS A 238 6.93 -17.46 7.78
N PRO A 239 7.73 -16.51 8.29
CA PRO A 239 7.30 -15.65 9.39
C PRO A 239 6.08 -14.81 8.99
N ALA A 240 5.04 -14.83 9.83
CA ALA A 240 3.88 -13.98 9.68
C ALA A 240 3.29 -13.66 11.06
N GLU A 241 2.83 -12.43 11.22
CA GLU A 241 2.07 -11.96 12.37
C GLU A 241 0.71 -11.47 11.89
N LEU A 242 -0.38 -11.90 12.57
CA LEU A 242 -1.75 -11.53 12.23
C LEU A 242 -2.42 -10.84 13.40
N HIS A 243 -2.94 -9.64 13.18
CA HIS A 243 -3.83 -8.93 14.07
C HIS A 243 -5.25 -8.90 13.50
N LEU A 244 -6.19 -9.53 14.18
CA LEU A 244 -7.60 -9.54 13.78
C LEU A 244 -8.43 -8.89 14.88
N PHE A 245 -8.83 -7.64 14.67
CA PHE A 245 -9.66 -6.89 15.61
C PHE A 245 -11.12 -7.35 15.53
N ALA A 246 -11.81 -7.41 16.66
CA ALA A 246 -13.24 -7.75 16.69
C ALA A 246 -14.08 -6.68 15.98
N LYS A 247 -13.68 -5.40 16.12
CA LYS A 247 -14.36 -4.25 15.53
C LYS A 247 -13.37 -3.30 14.87
N GLY A 248 -13.81 -2.65 13.80
CA GLY A 248 -13.03 -1.69 13.01
C GLY A 248 -13.67 -1.41 11.66
N GLY A 249 -14.49 -2.32 11.16
CA GLY A 249 -15.07 -2.23 9.82
C GLY A 249 -14.01 -2.34 8.73
N HIS A 250 -14.30 -1.76 7.56
CA HIS A 250 -13.39 -1.69 6.43
C HIS A 250 -12.80 -0.29 6.24
N GLY A 251 -11.56 -0.21 5.76
CA GLY A 251 -10.97 1.05 5.34
C GLY A 251 -10.69 2.02 6.48
N PHE A 252 -10.40 1.54 7.70
CA PHE A 252 -10.15 2.43 8.83
C PHE A 252 -8.85 3.25 8.67
N GLY A 253 -7.80 2.73 8.02
CA GLY A 253 -6.57 3.48 7.78
C GLY A 253 -6.07 4.22 9.02
N MET A 254 -5.78 5.52 8.88
CA MET A 254 -5.38 6.39 10.00
C MET A 254 -6.57 7.18 10.61
N ARG A 255 -7.81 6.88 10.21
CA ARG A 255 -9.00 7.53 10.75
C ARG A 255 -9.25 7.10 12.19
N LYS A 256 -9.66 8.06 13.04
CA LYS A 256 -9.99 7.80 14.43
C LYS A 256 -11.45 7.37 14.57
N GLN A 257 -11.67 6.21 15.17
CA GLN A 257 -12.99 5.61 15.41
C GLN A 257 -13.29 5.44 16.91
N ASN A 258 -12.34 5.79 17.79
CA ASN A 258 -12.37 5.48 19.22
C ASN A 258 -12.43 3.96 19.50
N LEU A 259 -11.75 3.17 18.66
CA LEU A 259 -11.64 1.72 18.75
C LEU A 259 -10.16 1.29 18.91
N PRO A 260 -9.89 0.06 19.35
CA PRO A 260 -8.52 -0.47 19.41
C PRO A 260 -7.76 -0.39 18.06
N THR A 261 -8.48 -0.41 16.94
CA THR A 261 -7.93 -0.20 15.59
C THR A 261 -7.23 1.15 15.43
N ASP A 262 -7.55 2.18 16.22
CA ASP A 262 -6.87 3.48 16.16
C ASP A 262 -5.37 3.42 16.47
N ARG A 263 -4.94 2.31 17.07
CA ARG A 263 -3.55 2.06 17.48
C ARG A 263 -2.86 0.96 16.67
N TRP A 264 -3.43 0.56 15.55
CA TRP A 264 -2.86 -0.51 14.72
C TRP A 264 -1.44 -0.18 14.24
N ILE A 265 -1.20 1.09 13.91
CA ILE A 265 0.11 1.55 13.39
C ILE A 265 1.22 1.43 14.44
N GLU A 266 0.87 1.53 15.74
CA GLU A 266 1.81 1.28 16.84
C GLU A 266 2.19 -0.21 16.88
N ARG A 267 1.24 -1.13 16.66
CA ARG A 267 1.55 -2.58 16.57
C ARG A 267 2.47 -2.88 15.40
N PHE A 268 2.26 -2.21 14.26
CA PHE A 268 3.18 -2.33 13.15
C PHE A 268 4.60 -1.82 13.49
N ALA A 269 4.71 -0.71 14.20
CA ALA A 269 6.01 -0.21 14.66
C ALA A 269 6.69 -1.16 15.65
N ASP A 270 5.94 -1.72 16.61
CA ASP A 270 6.46 -2.73 17.54
C ASP A 270 7.01 -3.94 16.78
N TRP A 271 6.27 -4.40 15.76
CA TRP A 271 6.72 -5.49 14.90
C TRP A 271 7.99 -5.11 14.11
N LEU A 272 8.04 -3.91 13.52
CA LEU A 272 9.25 -3.42 12.83
C LEU A 272 10.46 -3.38 13.78
N GLU A 273 10.25 -2.97 15.03
CA GLU A 273 11.32 -2.90 16.04
C GLU A 273 11.85 -4.28 16.40
N VAL A 274 10.95 -5.25 16.65
CA VAL A 274 11.32 -6.66 16.96
C VAL A 274 12.08 -7.28 15.79
N GLN A 275 11.68 -6.99 14.56
CA GLN A 275 12.38 -7.46 13.35
C GLN A 275 13.69 -6.71 13.06
N GLY A 276 14.00 -5.64 13.81
CA GLY A 276 15.22 -4.86 13.65
C GLY A 276 15.18 -3.78 12.57
N TRP A 277 14.01 -3.55 11.96
CA TRP A 277 13.86 -2.56 10.86
C TRP A 277 13.92 -1.10 11.36
N LEU A 278 13.69 -0.82 12.66
CA LEU A 278 13.80 0.53 13.24
C LEU A 278 15.19 0.83 13.83
N LYS A 279 16.10 -0.13 13.88
CA LYS A 279 17.49 0.08 14.35
C LYS A 279 18.30 0.81 13.27
N LYS A 280 19.12 1.78 13.69
CA LYS A 280 20.06 2.48 12.80
C LYS A 280 21.15 1.57 12.24
#